data_fe0f00e497448dea3b038f541d422953
#
_entry.id   fe0f00e497448dea3b038f541d422953
#
_cell.length_a   1.000
_cell.length_b   1.000
_cell.length_c   1.000
_cell.angle_alpha   90.00
_cell.angle_beta   90.00
_cell.angle_gamma   90.00
#
_symmetry.space_group_name_H-M   'P 1'
#
loop_
_entity.id
_entity.type
_entity.pdbx_description
1 polymer ?
#
loop_
_entity_poly.entity_id
_entity_poly.type
_entity_poly.pdbx_seq_one_letter_code
_entity_poly.pdbx_strand_id
1 'polypeptide(L)'
;MNIYKKDFPIFQNTSIIFLDSAASTQKPRCVIQELVDFYSTSYANVHRGSCDLANTATQKYENARQKVANFIHAPVKQIIFTKGATESINLVASGFSRLLKTGDEVLISESEHHANFVPWQQACLLNGAIFKAVRISEDGQLDISDFKAKLSKKTKIVALTHVSNVLGVKNPIEELIELAHNVGAMVLIDGSQSIAHMPIDVQALNCDFFVFSGRNFARTVDCRDGILVHYFTVFFQQAVHGGGNGAD
;
A
#
# COMPACT_ATOMS: atom_id res chain seq x y z
N MET A 1 -25.08 15.55 -14.08
CA MET A 1 -24.52 14.37 -14.80
C MET A 1 -23.05 14.28 -14.44
N ASN A 2 -22.56 13.11 -14.02
CA ASN A 2 -21.13 12.97 -13.65
C ASN A 2 -20.28 13.15 -14.92
N ILE A 3 -19.52 14.23 -14.99
CA ILE A 3 -18.72 14.62 -16.16
C ILE A 3 -17.63 13.57 -16.52
N TYR A 4 -17.21 12.75 -15.56
CA TYR A 4 -16.18 11.71 -15.76
C TYR A 4 -16.73 10.39 -16.30
N LYS A 5 -18.07 10.15 -16.27
CA LYS A 5 -18.66 8.88 -16.72
C LYS A 5 -18.30 8.52 -18.16
N LYS A 6 -18.14 9.53 -19.01
CA LYS A 6 -17.75 9.39 -20.43
C LYS A 6 -16.34 8.82 -20.62
N ASP A 7 -15.46 8.95 -19.63
CA ASP A 7 -14.08 8.50 -19.71
C ASP A 7 -13.95 6.99 -19.47
N PHE A 8 -15.01 6.33 -18.99
CA PHE A 8 -15.07 4.91 -18.69
C PHE A 8 -15.90 4.15 -19.73
N PRO A 9 -15.27 3.35 -20.63
CA PRO A 9 -15.96 2.66 -21.73
C PRO A 9 -17.08 1.74 -21.28
N ILE A 10 -16.94 1.10 -20.14
CA ILE A 10 -17.97 0.18 -19.61
C ILE A 10 -19.33 0.87 -19.44
N PHE A 11 -19.35 2.14 -19.03
CA PHE A 11 -20.59 2.90 -18.85
C PHE A 11 -21.19 3.44 -20.14
N GLN A 12 -20.48 3.29 -21.28
CA GLN A 12 -21.02 3.57 -22.61
C GLN A 12 -21.83 2.38 -23.14
N ASN A 13 -21.50 1.17 -22.68
CA ASN A 13 -22.03 -0.09 -23.19
C ASN A 13 -23.05 -0.74 -22.23
N THR A 14 -23.26 -0.18 -21.04
CA THR A 14 -24.19 -0.73 -20.05
C THR A 14 -24.92 0.40 -19.29
N SER A 15 -26.12 0.11 -18.81
CA SER A 15 -26.89 1.02 -17.94
C SER A 15 -26.62 0.81 -16.45
N ILE A 16 -25.59 0.03 -16.10
CA ILE A 16 -25.29 -0.34 -14.71
C ILE A 16 -24.96 0.88 -13.84
N ILE A 17 -25.46 0.86 -12.62
CA ILE A 17 -25.01 1.72 -11.53
C ILE A 17 -23.97 0.93 -10.73
N PHE A 18 -22.71 1.32 -10.85
CA PHE A 18 -21.60 0.62 -10.22
C PHE A 18 -21.19 1.33 -8.92
N LEU A 19 -21.39 0.67 -7.78
CA LEU A 19 -21.12 1.21 -6.43
C LEU A 19 -20.01 0.45 -5.69
N ASP A 20 -19.41 -0.56 -6.33
CA ASP A 20 -18.41 -1.45 -5.71
C ASP A 20 -16.96 -1.09 -6.12
N SER A 21 -16.64 0.20 -6.12
CA SER A 21 -15.28 0.66 -6.46
C SER A 21 -14.23 0.30 -5.39
N ALA A 22 -14.65 0.01 -4.16
CA ALA A 22 -13.75 -0.44 -3.10
C ALA A 22 -13.16 -1.84 -3.42
N ALA A 23 -13.98 -2.74 -3.96
CA ALA A 23 -13.53 -4.06 -4.38
C ALA A 23 -12.77 -4.02 -5.72
N SER A 24 -13.27 -3.26 -6.71
CA SER A 24 -12.62 -3.16 -8.02
C SER A 24 -13.01 -1.87 -8.74
N THR A 25 -12.05 -1.00 -8.99
CA THR A 25 -12.26 0.25 -9.73
C THR A 25 -12.34 -0.01 -11.24
N GLN A 26 -13.33 0.58 -11.91
CA GLN A 26 -13.46 0.54 -13.36
C GLN A 26 -12.30 1.29 -14.05
N LYS A 27 -11.97 0.88 -15.27
CA LYS A 27 -10.81 1.37 -15.99
C LYS A 27 -11.20 2.52 -16.93
N PRO A 28 -10.58 3.69 -16.82
CA PRO A 28 -10.76 4.74 -17.80
C PRO A 28 -10.13 4.37 -19.15
N ARG A 29 -10.63 4.95 -20.22
CA ARG A 29 -10.17 4.70 -21.60
C ARG A 29 -8.66 4.86 -21.74
N CYS A 30 -8.08 5.89 -21.14
CA CYS A 30 -6.64 6.17 -21.22
C CYS A 30 -5.78 5.03 -20.66
N VAL A 31 -6.20 4.37 -19.56
CA VAL A 31 -5.48 3.21 -18.99
C VAL A 31 -5.57 2.00 -19.93
N ILE A 32 -6.75 1.75 -20.50
CA ILE A 32 -6.93 0.66 -21.47
C ILE A 32 -6.07 0.92 -22.70
N GLN A 33 -6.08 2.15 -23.23
CA GLN A 33 -5.31 2.52 -24.42
C GLN A 33 -3.80 2.40 -24.18
N GLU A 34 -3.29 2.86 -23.02
CA GLU A 34 -1.86 2.73 -22.71
C GLU A 34 -1.40 1.27 -22.66
N LEU A 35 -2.25 0.36 -22.17
CA LEU A 35 -1.93 -1.08 -22.22
C LEU A 35 -1.83 -1.58 -23.67
N VAL A 36 -2.79 -1.21 -24.52
CA VAL A 36 -2.78 -1.56 -25.94
C VAL A 36 -1.53 -1.00 -26.61
N ASP A 37 -1.24 0.27 -26.39
CA ASP A 37 -0.09 0.97 -27.00
C ASP A 37 1.22 0.36 -26.51
N PHE A 38 1.37 0.07 -25.22
CA PHE A 38 2.57 -0.53 -24.68
C PHE A 38 2.85 -1.91 -25.30
N TYR A 39 1.86 -2.80 -25.31
CA TYR A 39 2.03 -4.12 -25.89
C TYR A 39 2.23 -4.10 -27.42
N SER A 40 1.63 -3.13 -28.09
CA SER A 40 1.72 -3.04 -29.56
C SER A 40 3.00 -2.35 -30.04
N THR A 41 3.63 -1.48 -29.23
CA THR A 41 4.70 -0.60 -29.72
C THR A 41 5.98 -0.60 -28.88
N SER A 42 5.93 -0.99 -27.61
CA SER A 42 7.03 -0.71 -26.66
C SER A 42 7.38 -1.90 -25.77
N TYR A 43 6.71 -3.04 -25.93
CA TYR A 43 6.93 -4.19 -25.03
C TYR A 43 8.29 -4.83 -25.28
N ALA A 44 9.14 -4.83 -24.26
CA ALA A 44 10.44 -5.51 -24.24
C ALA A 44 10.88 -5.81 -22.81
N ASN A 45 12.00 -6.53 -22.65
CA ASN A 45 12.59 -6.82 -21.35
C ASN A 45 13.15 -5.54 -20.72
N VAL A 46 12.62 -5.20 -19.55
CA VAL A 46 12.99 -4.00 -18.76
C VAL A 46 14.37 -4.22 -18.11
N HIS A 47 15.24 -3.20 -18.12
CA HIS A 47 16.57 -3.14 -17.48
C HIS A 47 17.69 -3.99 -18.12
N ARG A 48 17.39 -5.00 -18.93
CA ARG A 48 18.40 -5.96 -19.43
C ARG A 48 18.47 -6.06 -20.95
N GLY A 49 17.77 -5.22 -21.66
CA GLY A 49 17.83 -5.21 -23.12
C GLY A 49 18.88 -4.24 -23.65
N SER A 50 19.52 -4.59 -24.76
CA SER A 50 20.52 -3.76 -25.46
C SER A 50 19.97 -3.06 -26.70
N CYS A 51 18.69 -3.17 -26.98
CA CYS A 51 18.03 -2.56 -28.15
C CYS A 51 17.17 -1.35 -27.74
N ASP A 52 16.86 -0.48 -28.70
CA ASP A 52 16.07 0.75 -28.48
C ASP A 52 14.68 0.45 -27.88
N LEU A 53 14.08 -0.67 -28.28
CA LEU A 53 12.79 -1.09 -27.73
C LEU A 53 12.87 -1.37 -26.21
N ALA A 54 13.93 -2.05 -25.77
CA ALA A 54 14.15 -2.32 -24.35
C ALA A 54 14.48 -1.05 -23.56
N ASN A 55 15.22 -0.11 -24.16
CA ASN A 55 15.48 1.20 -23.57
C ASN A 55 14.17 1.99 -23.40
N THR A 56 13.31 1.98 -24.41
CA THR A 56 11.97 2.61 -24.35
C THR A 56 11.10 1.99 -23.28
N ALA A 57 11.04 0.67 -23.18
CA ALA A 57 10.29 -0.04 -22.14
C ALA A 57 10.82 0.29 -20.75
N THR A 58 12.14 0.32 -20.57
CA THR A 58 12.80 0.68 -19.30
C THR A 58 12.46 2.12 -18.91
N GLN A 59 12.54 3.06 -19.85
CA GLN A 59 12.21 4.45 -19.59
C GLN A 59 10.75 4.65 -19.16
N LYS A 60 9.80 3.97 -19.82
CA LYS A 60 8.38 3.99 -19.43
C LYS A 60 8.18 3.44 -18.01
N TYR A 61 8.85 2.34 -17.67
CA TYR A 61 8.77 1.72 -16.36
C TYR A 61 9.31 2.65 -15.24
N GLU A 62 10.48 3.25 -15.44
CA GLU A 62 11.08 4.15 -14.46
C GLU A 62 10.34 5.48 -14.36
N ASN A 63 9.77 6.00 -15.46
CA ASN A 63 8.87 7.15 -15.43
C ASN A 63 7.62 6.87 -14.59
N ALA A 64 7.03 5.66 -14.69
CA ALA A 64 5.91 5.26 -13.85
C ALA A 64 6.32 5.23 -12.36
N ARG A 65 7.50 4.69 -12.04
CA ARG A 65 8.06 4.69 -10.68
C ARG A 65 8.22 6.11 -10.13
N GLN A 66 8.79 7.02 -10.92
CA GLN A 66 8.96 8.42 -10.53
C GLN A 66 7.63 9.11 -10.25
N LYS A 67 6.60 8.87 -11.09
CA LYS A 67 5.27 9.45 -10.90
C LYS A 67 4.62 8.97 -9.61
N VAL A 68 4.72 7.68 -9.30
CA VAL A 68 4.23 7.13 -8.04
C VAL A 68 4.99 7.74 -6.87
N ALA A 69 6.30 7.83 -6.94
CA ALA A 69 7.13 8.44 -5.91
C ALA A 69 6.71 9.88 -5.62
N ASN A 70 6.53 10.68 -6.66
CA ASN A 70 6.07 12.07 -6.53
C ASN A 70 4.66 12.16 -5.92
N PHE A 71 3.77 11.20 -6.27
CA PHE A 71 2.38 11.23 -5.81
C PHE A 71 2.23 10.97 -4.31
N ILE A 72 3.09 10.16 -3.72
CA ILE A 72 3.09 9.88 -2.27
C ILE A 72 4.23 10.57 -1.53
N HIS A 73 4.97 11.47 -2.20
CA HIS A 73 6.14 12.19 -1.67
C HIS A 73 7.25 11.25 -1.16
N ALA A 74 7.47 10.13 -1.85
CA ALA A 74 8.52 9.17 -1.53
C ALA A 74 9.77 9.35 -2.38
N PRO A 75 10.98 8.99 -1.89
CA PRO A 75 12.15 8.78 -2.74
C PRO A 75 11.92 7.65 -3.76
N VAL A 76 12.30 7.85 -5.02
CA VAL A 76 12.06 6.88 -6.12
C VAL A 76 12.59 5.48 -5.79
N LYS A 77 13.78 5.40 -5.19
CA LYS A 77 14.43 4.14 -4.82
C LYS A 77 13.68 3.33 -3.75
N GLN A 78 12.73 3.95 -3.06
CA GLN A 78 11.89 3.29 -2.05
C GLN A 78 10.56 2.76 -2.63
N ILE A 79 10.31 2.96 -3.92
CA ILE A 79 9.12 2.43 -4.59
C ILE A 79 9.42 1.01 -5.08
N ILE A 80 8.63 0.06 -4.61
CA ILE A 80 8.70 -1.35 -5.02
C ILE A 80 7.38 -1.72 -5.67
N PHE A 81 7.43 -2.19 -6.91
CA PHE A 81 6.25 -2.69 -7.62
C PHE A 81 6.01 -4.16 -7.33
N THR A 82 4.77 -4.50 -7.00
CA THR A 82 4.28 -5.86 -6.76
C THR A 82 2.95 -6.08 -7.51
N LYS A 83 2.38 -7.28 -7.44
CA LYS A 83 1.13 -7.62 -8.15
C LYS A 83 -0.13 -7.06 -7.48
N GLY A 84 -0.04 -6.60 -6.23
CA GLY A 84 -1.20 -6.13 -5.47
C GLY A 84 -0.86 -5.86 -4.00
N ALA A 85 -1.70 -5.06 -3.29
CA ALA A 85 -1.50 -4.80 -1.86
C ALA A 85 -1.32 -6.08 -1.05
N THR A 86 -2.04 -7.13 -1.39
CA THR A 86 -1.90 -8.46 -0.79
C THR A 86 -0.48 -9.00 -0.91
N GLU A 87 0.15 -8.92 -2.10
CA GLU A 87 1.54 -9.37 -2.27
C GLU A 87 2.50 -8.48 -1.48
N SER A 88 2.30 -7.16 -1.49
CA SER A 88 3.14 -6.23 -0.73
C SER A 88 3.12 -6.53 0.76
N ILE A 89 1.94 -6.72 1.35
CA ILE A 89 1.79 -7.07 2.77
C ILE A 89 2.43 -8.42 3.07
N ASN A 90 2.21 -9.43 2.23
CA ASN A 90 2.84 -10.74 2.38
C ASN A 90 4.36 -10.67 2.28
N LEU A 91 4.90 -9.82 1.41
CA LEU A 91 6.35 -9.61 1.29
C LEU A 91 6.93 -9.06 2.61
N VAL A 92 6.29 -8.06 3.21
CA VAL A 92 6.72 -7.52 4.51
C VAL A 92 6.55 -8.55 5.61
N ALA A 93 5.40 -9.22 5.70
CA ALA A 93 5.13 -10.23 6.72
C ALA A 93 6.10 -11.42 6.63
N SER A 94 6.44 -11.86 5.40
CA SER A 94 7.45 -12.89 5.18
C SER A 94 8.86 -12.46 5.61
N GLY A 95 9.22 -11.20 5.35
CA GLY A 95 10.46 -10.61 5.84
C GLY A 95 10.51 -10.60 7.36
N PHE A 96 9.46 -10.09 8.01
CA PHE A 96 9.34 -10.06 9.48
C PHE A 96 9.30 -11.46 10.10
N SER A 97 8.66 -12.43 9.47
CA SER A 97 8.62 -13.82 9.95
C SER A 97 10.00 -14.40 10.20
N ARG A 98 11.03 -13.93 9.48
CA ARG A 98 12.43 -14.35 9.70
C ARG A 98 13.11 -13.66 10.87
N LEU A 99 12.54 -12.55 11.36
CA LEU A 99 13.08 -11.75 12.45
C LEU A 99 12.36 -11.99 13.77
N LEU A 100 11.09 -12.42 13.71
CA LEU A 100 10.26 -12.69 14.89
C LEU A 100 10.81 -13.86 15.70
N LYS A 101 10.73 -13.70 17.02
CA LYS A 101 11.12 -14.70 18.01
C LYS A 101 9.93 -15.00 18.91
N THR A 102 10.01 -16.14 19.61
CA THR A 102 9.03 -16.52 20.64
C THR A 102 8.85 -15.39 21.65
N GLY A 103 7.60 -14.97 21.85
CA GLY A 103 7.21 -13.89 22.76
C GLY A 103 7.31 -12.48 22.20
N ASP A 104 7.83 -12.28 20.97
CA ASP A 104 7.64 -11.02 20.23
C ASP A 104 6.16 -10.82 19.89
N GLU A 105 5.74 -9.59 19.68
CA GLU A 105 4.33 -9.26 19.47
C GLU A 105 4.12 -8.58 18.12
N VAL A 106 3.03 -8.93 17.45
CA VAL A 106 2.49 -8.24 16.28
C VAL A 106 1.12 -7.67 16.65
N LEU A 107 0.91 -6.39 16.38
CA LEU A 107 -0.33 -5.68 16.70
C LEU A 107 -1.03 -5.21 15.42
N ILE A 108 -2.29 -5.57 15.26
CA ILE A 108 -3.16 -5.15 14.17
C ILE A 108 -4.47 -4.59 14.70
N SER A 109 -5.41 -4.17 13.84
CA SER A 109 -6.79 -3.89 14.25
C SER A 109 -7.76 -5.02 13.86
N GLU A 110 -8.90 -5.11 14.55
CA GLU A 110 -9.97 -6.06 14.18
C GLU A 110 -10.64 -5.68 12.85
N SER A 111 -10.46 -4.44 12.39
CA SER A 111 -11.04 -3.95 11.12
C SER A 111 -10.14 -4.16 9.90
N GLU A 112 -9.05 -4.90 10.02
CA GLU A 112 -8.14 -5.15 8.91
C GLU A 112 -8.78 -6.00 7.81
N HIS A 113 -8.46 -5.66 6.55
CA HIS A 113 -8.72 -6.57 5.45
C HIS A 113 -7.93 -7.90 5.66
N HIS A 114 -8.48 -9.02 5.22
CA HIS A 114 -7.81 -10.34 5.35
C HIS A 114 -6.36 -10.32 4.84
N ALA A 115 -6.06 -9.55 3.81
CA ALA A 115 -4.70 -9.40 3.29
C ALA A 115 -3.72 -8.80 4.31
N ASN A 116 -4.22 -8.00 5.28
CA ASN A 116 -3.43 -7.41 6.36
C ASN A 116 -3.68 -8.07 7.71
N PHE A 117 -4.43 -9.16 7.76
CA PHE A 117 -4.69 -9.96 8.95
C PHE A 117 -3.94 -11.30 8.89
N VAL A 118 -4.26 -12.10 7.88
CA VAL A 118 -3.81 -13.49 7.77
C VAL A 118 -2.29 -13.65 7.71
N PRO A 119 -1.53 -12.86 6.93
CA PRO A 119 -0.08 -13.01 6.87
C PRO A 119 0.61 -12.80 8.23
N TRP A 120 0.14 -11.85 9.02
CA TRP A 120 0.68 -11.58 10.36
C TRP A 120 0.34 -12.68 11.35
N GLN A 121 -0.91 -13.20 11.31
CA GLN A 121 -1.31 -14.35 12.12
C GLN A 121 -0.43 -15.56 11.82
N GLN A 122 -0.19 -15.87 10.52
CA GLN A 122 0.68 -16.97 10.12
C GLN A 122 2.14 -16.75 10.55
N ALA A 123 2.67 -15.54 10.40
CA ALA A 123 4.02 -15.21 10.86
C ALA A 123 4.19 -15.44 12.37
N CYS A 124 3.18 -15.06 13.15
CA CYS A 124 3.19 -15.32 14.60
C CYS A 124 3.13 -16.81 14.94
N LEU A 125 2.23 -17.56 14.31
CA LEU A 125 2.09 -19.01 14.52
C LEU A 125 3.38 -19.76 14.22
N LEU A 126 4.06 -19.42 13.13
CA LEU A 126 5.31 -20.07 12.71
C LEU A 126 6.47 -19.83 13.68
N ASN A 127 6.48 -18.72 14.41
CA ASN A 127 7.63 -18.28 15.23
C ASN A 127 7.34 -18.28 16.73
N GLY A 128 6.15 -18.70 17.17
CA GLY A 128 5.75 -18.60 18.58
C GLY A 128 5.61 -17.15 19.07
N ALA A 129 5.41 -16.22 18.16
CA ALA A 129 5.13 -14.83 18.47
C ALA A 129 3.65 -14.63 18.84
N ILE A 130 3.33 -13.54 19.50
CA ILE A 130 1.99 -13.23 20.02
C ILE A 130 1.29 -12.32 19.03
N PHE A 131 0.18 -12.80 18.48
CA PHE A 131 -0.70 -12.03 17.63
C PHE A 131 -1.76 -11.31 18.47
N LYS A 132 -1.83 -9.97 18.34
CA LYS A 132 -2.77 -9.12 19.07
C LYS A 132 -3.62 -8.32 18.09
N ALA A 133 -4.93 -8.21 18.35
CA ALA A 133 -5.83 -7.36 17.60
C ALA A 133 -6.44 -6.29 18.51
N VAL A 134 -6.38 -5.03 18.08
CA VAL A 134 -7.00 -3.89 18.75
C VAL A 134 -8.48 -3.87 18.42
N ARG A 135 -9.31 -3.71 19.43
CA ARG A 135 -10.76 -3.66 19.28
C ARG A 135 -11.20 -2.41 18.50
N ILE A 136 -12.34 -2.52 17.88
CA ILE A 136 -13.10 -1.38 17.33
C ILE A 136 -14.34 -1.14 18.21
N SER A 137 -14.73 0.10 18.36
CA SER A 137 -15.95 0.51 19.06
C SER A 137 -17.20 0.22 18.20
N GLU A 138 -18.39 0.32 18.79
CA GLU A 138 -19.67 0.09 18.09
C GLU A 138 -19.88 1.04 16.89
N ASP A 139 -19.30 2.23 16.92
CA ASP A 139 -19.31 3.21 15.83
C ASP A 139 -18.17 2.99 14.80
N GLY A 140 -17.44 1.89 14.93
CA GLY A 140 -16.41 1.46 13.98
C GLY A 140 -15.06 2.16 14.13
N GLN A 141 -14.86 2.97 15.18
CA GLN A 141 -13.59 3.61 15.47
C GLN A 141 -12.61 2.66 16.15
N LEU A 142 -11.31 2.81 15.86
CA LEU A 142 -10.28 2.06 16.58
C LEU A 142 -10.21 2.52 18.04
N ASP A 143 -10.24 1.57 18.99
CA ASP A 143 -10.13 1.87 20.43
C ASP A 143 -8.67 2.21 20.78
N ILE A 144 -8.39 3.51 20.90
CA ILE A 144 -7.06 4.03 21.23
C ILE A 144 -6.60 3.56 22.61
N SER A 145 -7.52 3.39 23.56
CA SER A 145 -7.20 2.92 24.91
C SER A 145 -6.75 1.46 24.87
N ASP A 146 -7.45 0.63 24.11
CA ASP A 146 -7.08 -0.78 23.88
C ASP A 146 -5.75 -0.90 23.10
N PHE A 147 -5.52 -0.01 22.09
CA PHE A 147 -4.24 0.08 21.39
C PHE A 147 -3.09 0.34 22.37
N LYS A 148 -3.20 1.38 23.20
CA LYS A 148 -2.19 1.74 24.20
C LYS A 148 -1.96 0.62 25.23
N ALA A 149 -3.01 -0.08 25.65
CA ALA A 149 -2.92 -1.20 26.58
C ALA A 149 -2.24 -2.45 25.99
N LYS A 150 -2.40 -2.67 24.68
CA LYS A 150 -1.81 -3.84 23.97
C LYS A 150 -0.40 -3.58 23.45
N LEU A 151 -0.01 -2.32 23.27
CA LEU A 151 1.31 -1.92 22.81
C LEU A 151 2.36 -2.14 23.90
N SER A 152 3.51 -2.71 23.57
CA SER A 152 4.59 -2.97 24.51
C SER A 152 5.96 -2.93 23.83
N LYS A 153 7.04 -2.96 24.62
CA LYS A 153 8.43 -3.07 24.11
C LYS A 153 8.71 -4.40 23.36
N LYS A 154 7.80 -5.38 23.47
CA LYS A 154 7.87 -6.63 22.71
C LYS A 154 7.21 -6.52 21.33
N THR A 155 6.40 -5.48 21.10
CA THR A 155 5.76 -5.23 19.81
C THR A 155 6.85 -4.92 18.79
N LYS A 156 6.93 -5.70 17.72
CA LYS A 156 7.92 -5.54 16.65
C LYS A 156 7.35 -4.83 15.44
N ILE A 157 6.08 -5.07 15.18
CA ILE A 157 5.38 -4.39 14.09
C ILE A 157 3.92 -4.15 14.47
N VAL A 158 3.44 -2.99 14.03
CA VAL A 158 2.04 -2.59 14.02
C VAL A 158 1.59 -2.52 12.57
N ALA A 159 0.49 -3.20 12.20
CA ALA A 159 -0.02 -3.17 10.83
C ALA A 159 -1.50 -2.73 10.84
N LEU A 160 -1.79 -1.59 10.24
CA LEU A 160 -3.09 -0.92 10.34
C LEU A 160 -3.60 -0.45 8.98
N THR A 161 -4.90 -0.57 8.77
CA THR A 161 -5.58 0.11 7.65
C THR A 161 -5.72 1.61 7.94
N HIS A 162 -5.44 2.45 6.92
CA HIS A 162 -5.65 3.90 7.04
C HIS A 162 -7.14 4.26 6.98
N VAL A 163 -7.86 3.66 6.03
CA VAL A 163 -9.32 3.80 5.88
C VAL A 163 -9.91 2.41 5.68
N SER A 164 -10.89 2.06 6.51
CA SER A 164 -11.56 0.76 6.41
C SER A 164 -12.30 0.62 5.08
N ASN A 165 -12.11 -0.50 4.40
CA ASN A 165 -12.81 -0.84 3.16
C ASN A 165 -14.29 -1.18 3.38
N VAL A 166 -14.67 -1.55 4.60
CA VAL A 166 -16.03 -1.94 4.97
C VAL A 166 -16.77 -0.75 5.59
N LEU A 167 -16.16 -0.07 6.57
CA LEU A 167 -16.80 0.96 7.36
C LEU A 167 -16.59 2.37 6.79
N GLY A 168 -15.55 2.57 5.95
CA GLY A 168 -15.19 3.89 5.44
C GLY A 168 -14.60 4.84 6.51
N VAL A 169 -14.34 4.33 7.69
CA VAL A 169 -13.79 5.11 8.82
C VAL A 169 -12.29 5.33 8.61
N LYS A 170 -11.82 6.56 8.83
CA LYS A 170 -10.41 6.92 8.84
C LYS A 170 -9.82 6.70 10.22
N ASN A 171 -8.78 5.88 10.33
CA ASN A 171 -8.03 5.70 11.56
C ASN A 171 -7.04 6.87 11.79
N PRO A 172 -6.78 7.27 13.04
CA PRO A 172 -5.84 8.33 13.38
C PRO A 172 -4.39 7.82 13.34
N ILE A 173 -3.93 7.42 12.14
CA ILE A 173 -2.65 6.71 11.96
C ILE A 173 -1.45 7.54 12.41
N GLU A 174 -1.52 8.86 12.33
CA GLU A 174 -0.46 9.76 12.76
C GLU A 174 -0.12 9.56 14.26
N GLU A 175 -1.14 9.54 15.15
CA GLU A 175 -0.97 9.24 16.57
C GLU A 175 -0.49 7.80 16.81
N LEU A 176 -1.06 6.85 16.07
CA LEU A 176 -0.75 5.42 16.24
C LEU A 176 0.68 5.09 15.82
N ILE A 177 1.20 5.72 14.76
CA ILE A 177 2.59 5.59 14.30
C ILE A 177 3.55 6.10 15.39
N GLU A 178 3.28 7.31 15.93
CA GLU A 178 4.11 7.87 16.99
C GLU A 178 4.15 6.97 18.23
N LEU A 179 3.01 6.47 18.66
CA LEU A 179 2.92 5.55 19.80
C LEU A 179 3.71 4.26 19.56
N ALA A 180 3.61 3.68 18.36
CA ALA A 180 4.33 2.47 17.98
C ALA A 180 5.84 2.70 17.96
N HIS A 181 6.31 3.78 17.36
CA HIS A 181 7.73 4.14 17.33
C HIS A 181 8.31 4.39 18.72
N ASN A 182 7.53 4.96 19.66
CA ASN A 182 7.97 5.17 21.04
C ASN A 182 8.30 3.88 21.80
N VAL A 183 7.81 2.72 21.34
CA VAL A 183 8.19 1.41 21.91
C VAL A 183 9.19 0.66 21.02
N GLY A 184 9.60 1.23 19.89
CA GLY A 184 10.54 0.65 18.93
C GLY A 184 9.90 -0.32 17.94
N ALA A 185 8.58 -0.29 17.78
CA ALA A 185 7.86 -1.08 16.78
C ALA A 185 7.87 -0.39 15.41
N MET A 186 8.04 -1.14 14.33
CA MET A 186 7.85 -0.64 12.96
C MET A 186 6.36 -0.58 12.62
N VAL A 187 5.99 0.24 11.64
CA VAL A 187 4.58 0.44 11.27
C VAL A 187 4.35 0.22 9.78
N LEU A 188 3.41 -0.67 9.47
CA LEU A 188 2.86 -0.84 8.13
C LEU A 188 1.47 -0.23 8.06
N ILE A 189 1.24 0.62 7.07
CA ILE A 189 -0.06 1.21 6.78
C ILE A 189 -0.62 0.65 5.47
N ASP A 190 -1.80 0.04 5.54
CA ASP A 190 -2.59 -0.31 4.37
C ASP A 190 -3.38 0.92 3.91
N GLY A 191 -2.88 1.57 2.88
CA GLY A 191 -3.46 2.74 2.24
C GLY A 191 -4.37 2.42 1.05
N SER A 192 -4.80 1.17 0.86
CA SER A 192 -5.57 0.74 -0.33
C SER A 192 -6.83 1.55 -0.56
N GLN A 193 -7.50 2.00 0.49
CA GLN A 193 -8.69 2.86 0.37
C GLN A 193 -8.34 4.35 0.43
N SER A 194 -7.38 4.76 1.25
CA SER A 194 -7.04 6.17 1.43
C SER A 194 -6.41 6.81 0.19
N ILE A 195 -5.58 6.06 -0.55
CA ILE A 195 -4.82 6.57 -1.70
C ILE A 195 -5.68 7.21 -2.79
N ALA A 196 -6.93 6.77 -2.95
CA ALA A 196 -7.86 7.28 -3.96
C ALA A 196 -8.69 8.48 -3.48
N HIS A 197 -8.68 8.77 -2.18
CA HIS A 197 -9.63 9.71 -1.57
C HIS A 197 -8.98 10.90 -0.88
N MET A 198 -7.70 10.81 -0.54
CA MET A 198 -6.98 11.90 0.14
C MET A 198 -5.52 11.99 -0.31
N PRO A 199 -4.89 13.16 -0.22
CA PRO A 199 -3.45 13.31 -0.42
C PRO A 199 -2.70 12.48 0.63
N ILE A 200 -1.63 11.81 0.18
CA ILE A 200 -0.75 11.02 1.04
C ILE A 200 0.66 11.60 0.94
N ASP A 201 1.25 11.87 2.10
CA ASP A 201 2.67 12.20 2.23
C ASP A 201 3.29 11.19 3.20
N VAL A 202 3.99 10.20 2.65
CA VAL A 202 4.57 9.12 3.45
C VAL A 202 5.74 9.58 4.31
N GLN A 203 6.41 10.68 3.93
CA GLN A 203 7.47 11.27 4.74
C GLN A 203 6.90 12.00 5.95
N ALA A 204 5.82 12.75 5.77
CA ALA A 204 5.11 13.41 6.87
C ALA A 204 4.45 12.40 7.81
N LEU A 205 3.87 11.30 7.27
CA LEU A 205 3.32 10.20 8.06
C LEU A 205 4.38 9.46 8.87
N ASN A 206 5.62 9.43 8.36
CA ASN A 206 6.74 8.74 8.99
C ASN A 206 6.48 7.24 9.28
N CYS A 207 5.65 6.57 8.47
CA CYS A 207 5.46 5.13 8.56
C CYS A 207 6.63 4.38 7.89
N ASP A 208 6.93 3.16 8.36
CA ASP A 208 8.01 2.34 7.79
C ASP A 208 7.61 1.70 6.46
N PHE A 209 6.34 1.32 6.34
CA PHE A 209 5.78 0.72 5.14
C PHE A 209 4.42 1.33 4.83
N PHE A 210 4.22 1.74 3.60
CA PHE A 210 2.92 2.19 3.09
C PHE A 210 2.54 1.37 1.86
N VAL A 211 1.42 0.68 1.91
CA VAL A 211 1.00 -0.27 0.89
C VAL A 211 -0.32 0.15 0.26
N PHE A 212 -0.43 0.06 -1.06
CA PHE A 212 -1.70 0.30 -1.76
C PHE A 212 -1.73 -0.40 -3.12
N SER A 213 -2.92 -0.52 -3.70
CA SER A 213 -3.11 -1.09 -5.04
C SER A 213 -3.21 0.01 -6.09
N GLY A 214 -2.43 -0.10 -7.16
CA GLY A 214 -2.48 0.82 -8.31
C GLY A 214 -3.86 0.89 -8.97
N ARG A 215 -4.67 -0.17 -8.87
CA ARG A 215 -6.06 -0.17 -9.36
C ARG A 215 -6.94 0.90 -8.72
N ASN A 216 -6.68 1.27 -7.47
CA ASN A 216 -7.43 2.30 -6.75
C ASN A 216 -6.96 3.72 -7.13
N PHE A 217 -5.77 3.81 -7.70
CA PHE A 217 -5.06 5.02 -8.05
C PHE A 217 -5.46 5.61 -9.42
N ALA A 218 -5.97 4.82 -10.35
CA ALA A 218 -6.24 5.22 -11.73
C ALA A 218 -7.21 6.42 -11.89
N ARG A 219 -7.85 6.86 -10.82
CA ARG A 219 -8.78 8.00 -10.81
C ARG A 219 -8.12 9.34 -10.48
N THR A 220 -6.94 9.34 -9.89
CA THR A 220 -6.31 10.54 -9.29
C THR A 220 -5.11 11.07 -10.07
N VAL A 221 -4.57 10.31 -11.02
CA VAL A 221 -3.44 10.72 -11.86
C VAL A 221 -3.89 11.04 -13.27
N ASP A 222 -3.29 12.08 -13.85
CA ASP A 222 -3.51 12.43 -15.26
C ASP A 222 -3.08 11.28 -16.16
N CYS A 223 -4.09 10.58 -16.71
CA CYS A 223 -3.89 9.40 -17.54
C CYS A 223 -3.13 9.67 -18.84
N ARG A 224 -2.98 10.95 -19.22
CA ARG A 224 -2.33 11.36 -20.50
C ARG A 224 -0.85 10.99 -20.55
N ASP A 225 -0.28 10.65 -19.40
CA ASP A 225 1.15 10.35 -19.30
C ASP A 225 1.48 8.84 -19.20
N GLY A 226 0.54 7.98 -19.60
CA GLY A 226 0.81 6.56 -19.83
C GLY A 226 1.30 5.78 -18.61
N ILE A 227 0.54 5.77 -17.51
CA ILE A 227 0.96 5.05 -16.32
C ILE A 227 0.48 3.61 -16.39
N LEU A 228 1.40 2.66 -16.61
CA LEU A 228 1.23 1.22 -16.43
C LEU A 228 0.91 0.80 -14.97
N VAL A 229 0.66 1.75 -14.09
CA VAL A 229 0.44 1.54 -12.64
C VAL A 229 -0.76 0.65 -12.34
N HIS A 230 -1.56 0.34 -13.36
CA HIS A 230 -2.79 -0.43 -13.20
C HIS A 230 -2.59 -1.87 -12.72
N TYR A 231 -1.43 -2.45 -13.02
CA TYR A 231 -1.04 -3.81 -12.62
C TYR A 231 -0.04 -3.86 -11.47
N PHE A 232 0.45 -2.70 -11.01
CA PHE A 232 1.48 -2.67 -9.99
C PHE A 232 0.93 -2.08 -8.70
N THR A 233 1.14 -2.78 -7.64
CA THR A 233 0.98 -2.24 -6.29
C THR A 233 2.28 -1.64 -5.86
N VAL A 234 2.18 -0.56 -5.14
CA VAL A 234 3.32 0.15 -4.63
C VAL A 234 3.51 -0.20 -3.18
N PHE A 235 4.72 -0.53 -2.86
CA PHE A 235 5.24 -0.71 -1.54
C PHE A 235 6.28 0.40 -1.31
N PHE A 236 6.08 1.21 -0.28
CA PHE A 236 7.05 2.17 0.19
C PHE A 236 7.74 1.60 1.41
N GLN A 237 9.06 1.62 1.43
CA GLN A 237 9.87 1.28 2.60
C GLN A 237 10.72 2.49 2.97
N GLN A 238 10.51 3.03 4.15
CA GLN A 238 11.43 4.00 4.72
C GLN A 238 12.75 3.28 5.03
N ALA A 239 13.88 3.88 4.67
CA ALA A 239 15.18 3.35 5.07
C ALA A 239 15.23 3.32 6.60
N VAL A 240 15.34 2.13 7.17
CA VAL A 240 15.58 1.98 8.60
C VAL A 240 16.84 2.79 8.89
N HIS A 241 16.73 3.83 9.69
CA HIS A 241 17.87 4.51 10.24
C HIS A 241 18.54 3.50 11.18
N GLY A 242 19.53 2.79 10.65
CA GLY A 242 20.44 2.05 11.48
C GLY A 242 21.06 3.06 12.42
N GLY A 243 20.70 2.99 13.70
CA GLY A 243 21.42 3.68 14.75
C GLY A 243 22.87 3.17 14.74
N GLY A 244 23.65 3.75 13.87
CA GLY A 244 25.10 3.65 13.92
C GLY A 244 25.55 4.45 15.13
N ASN A 245 25.60 3.80 16.28
CA ASN A 245 26.50 4.25 17.32
C ASN A 245 27.90 4.15 16.73
N GLY A 246 28.43 5.29 16.32
CA GLY A 246 29.86 5.45 16.16
C GLY A 246 30.50 5.08 17.50
N ALA A 247 31.29 4.06 17.47
CA ALA A 247 32.34 3.82 18.44
C ALA A 247 33.62 3.69 17.62
N ASP A 248 34.45 4.68 17.75
CA ASP A 248 35.92 4.79 17.56
C ASP A 248 36.63 3.60 16.90
#